data_36c85cca2dc114c4f958115f1b233f6b
#
_entry.id   36c85cca2dc114c4f958115f1b233f6b
#
_cell.length_a   1.000
_cell.length_b   1.000
_cell.length_c   1.000
_cell.angle_alpha   90.00
_cell.angle_beta   90.00
_cell.angle_gamma   90.00
#
_symmetry.space_group_name_H-M   'P 1'
#
loop_
_entity.id
_entity.type
_entity.pdbx_description
1 polymer ?
#
loop_
_entity_poly.entity_id
_entity_poly.type
_entity_poly.pdbx_seq_one_letter_code
_entity_poly.pdbx_strand_id
1 'polypeptide(L)'
;MKAPLCVLMTAASMAALVAVCGFAPDAAPAPAEDVIVTAAPIYKPLAALRPASESEERFPQGAQLQLLHEGKAEPLVKGFAASADAQVSFDGKSVLFAGKQHADDPWQVWELALKDRAVRKIVAGATDVVRPFYLPYGRLVYARRGPQGFQIEAADMDGKNFLQLTYLAASVLPADVLQDGRILFEAGYPLGTGATAELYLMYSDGSGVESYRCDHGVSRWGGKQLASGDVVFTHGSTLARFTSPLAQEERIAAPHVEYAGALAETAEADGS
;
A
#
# COMPACT_ATOMS: atom_id res chain seq x y z
N MET A 1 17.50 -2.52 24.21
CA MET A 1 17.50 -2.28 22.75
C MET A 1 16.04 -2.08 22.34
N LYS A 2 15.68 -0.85 21.97
CA LYS A 2 14.31 -0.57 21.48
C LYS A 2 14.27 -1.02 20.01
N ALA A 3 13.35 -1.92 19.67
CA ALA A 3 13.10 -2.29 18.28
C ALA A 3 12.61 -1.05 17.51
N PRO A 4 13.05 -0.82 16.27
CA PRO A 4 12.53 0.27 15.46
C PRO A 4 11.07 0.00 15.15
N LEU A 5 10.21 0.96 15.42
CA LEU A 5 8.81 0.95 15.01
C LEU A 5 8.78 1.17 13.49
N CYS A 6 8.32 0.17 12.75
CA CYS A 6 8.13 0.30 11.31
C CYS A 6 6.77 0.94 11.07
N VAL A 7 6.75 2.15 10.56
CA VAL A 7 5.52 2.91 10.29
C VAL A 7 5.23 2.88 8.80
N LEU A 8 4.12 2.25 8.41
CA LEU A 8 3.57 2.32 7.06
C LEU A 8 2.48 3.39 7.01
N MET A 9 2.66 4.37 6.15
CA MET A 9 1.73 5.49 6.02
C MET A 9 0.80 5.32 4.82
N THR A 10 -0.50 5.48 5.05
CA THR A 10 -1.49 5.70 4.00
C THR A 10 -2.32 6.93 4.39
N ALA A 11 -2.36 7.95 3.54
CA ALA A 11 -3.00 9.23 3.85
C ALA A 11 -4.39 9.36 3.24
N ALA A 12 -5.27 9.99 4.00
CA ALA A 12 -6.52 10.53 3.51
C ALA A 12 -6.29 11.97 3.06
N SER A 13 -6.31 12.16 1.74
CA SER A 13 -6.45 13.46 1.07
C SER A 13 -5.54 14.59 1.53
N MET A 14 -4.62 14.89 0.66
CA MET A 14 -3.89 16.15 0.48
C MET A 14 -2.99 16.61 1.64
N ALA A 15 -1.73 16.43 1.40
CA ALA A 15 -0.62 17.29 1.79
C ALA A 15 0.36 16.92 2.89
N ALA A 16 1.62 17.00 2.62
CA ALA A 16 2.94 17.16 3.25
C ALA A 16 3.82 15.95 3.51
N LEU A 17 4.97 15.99 2.92
CA LEU A 17 6.17 15.25 3.30
C LEU A 17 6.62 15.74 4.68
N VAL A 18 6.62 14.91 5.71
CA VAL A 18 7.24 15.28 6.98
C VAL A 18 8.75 15.09 6.88
N ALA A 19 9.44 16.15 6.48
CA ALA A 19 10.85 16.29 6.77
C ALA A 19 11.00 16.89 8.17
N VAL A 20 11.48 16.13 9.13
CA VAL A 20 11.88 16.68 10.44
C VAL A 20 13.36 17.04 10.37
N CYS A 21 13.61 18.30 10.53
CA CYS A 21 14.66 19.04 11.23
C CYS A 21 15.41 20.06 10.40
N GLY A 22 15.17 21.28 10.74
CA GLY A 22 16.03 22.44 10.53
C GLY A 22 15.35 23.63 11.18
N PHE A 23 15.90 24.13 12.28
CA PHE A 23 15.42 25.33 12.95
C PHE A 23 15.37 26.51 11.96
N ALA A 24 14.16 26.94 11.61
CA ALA A 24 13.90 28.28 11.14
C ALA A 24 12.83 28.90 12.06
N PRO A 25 12.99 30.14 12.52
CA PRO A 25 12.02 30.77 13.40
C PRO A 25 10.78 31.21 12.61
N ASP A 26 9.61 31.01 13.22
CA ASP A 26 8.32 31.62 12.89
C ASP A 26 7.66 31.33 11.53
N ALA A 27 7.53 30.06 11.18
CA ALA A 27 6.40 29.65 10.35
C ALA A 27 5.24 29.23 11.26
N ALA A 28 4.02 29.75 11.05
CA ALA A 28 2.84 29.24 11.72
C ALA A 28 2.78 27.71 11.50
N PRO A 29 2.44 26.91 12.55
CA PRO A 29 2.36 25.47 12.38
C PRO A 29 1.34 25.17 11.26
N ALA A 30 1.77 24.39 10.27
CA ALA A 30 0.86 23.87 9.26
C ALA A 30 -0.34 23.23 9.97
N PRO A 31 -1.56 23.32 9.43
CA PRO A 31 -2.71 22.65 10.02
C PRO A 31 -2.37 21.18 10.19
N ALA A 32 -2.58 20.66 11.39
CA ALA A 32 -2.29 19.27 11.71
C ALA A 32 -3.19 18.38 10.87
N GLU A 33 -2.58 17.65 9.96
CA GLU A 33 -3.29 16.75 9.07
C GLU A 33 -3.45 15.38 9.71
N ASP A 34 -4.61 14.77 9.46
CA ASP A 34 -4.87 13.41 9.88
C ASP A 34 -4.17 12.42 8.94
N VAL A 35 -3.28 11.61 9.48
CA VAL A 35 -2.55 10.58 8.72
C VAL A 35 -2.88 9.19 9.27
N ILE A 36 -3.31 8.29 8.39
CA ILE A 36 -3.51 6.89 8.75
C ILE A 36 -2.21 6.12 8.51
N VAL A 37 -1.74 5.43 9.54
CA VAL A 37 -0.50 4.66 9.50
C VAL A 37 -0.73 3.22 9.91
N THR A 38 0.06 2.29 9.37
CA THR A 38 0.17 0.93 9.88
C THR A 38 1.38 0.85 10.80
N ALA A 39 1.15 0.64 12.09
CA ALA A 39 2.19 0.40 13.07
C ALA A 39 2.38 -1.10 13.26
N ALA A 40 3.60 -1.60 13.10
CA ALA A 40 3.95 -3.00 13.29
C ALA A 40 5.32 -3.15 13.95
N PRO A 41 5.51 -4.13 14.87
CA PRO A 41 6.83 -4.41 15.44
C PRO A 41 7.83 -4.90 14.39
N ILE A 42 7.37 -5.68 13.42
CA ILE A 42 8.16 -6.20 12.30
C ILE A 42 7.31 -6.11 11.02
N TYR A 43 7.93 -5.56 9.98
CA TYR A 43 7.37 -5.56 8.62
C TYR A 43 8.36 -6.17 7.63
N LYS A 44 7.88 -7.12 6.84
CA LYS A 44 8.64 -7.81 5.79
C LYS A 44 8.01 -7.50 4.42
N PRO A 45 8.35 -6.39 3.76
CA PRO A 45 7.64 -5.89 2.58
C PRO A 45 7.60 -6.91 1.43
N LEU A 46 8.70 -7.61 1.20
CA LEU A 46 8.85 -8.54 0.07
C LEU A 46 8.49 -9.99 0.40
N ALA A 47 8.14 -10.30 1.66
CA ALA A 47 7.89 -11.67 2.10
C ALA A 47 6.75 -12.36 1.34
N ALA A 48 5.71 -11.60 0.97
CA ALA A 48 4.57 -12.12 0.24
C ALA A 48 4.81 -12.27 -1.28
N LEU A 49 5.85 -11.65 -1.83
CA LEU A 49 6.20 -11.76 -3.25
C LEU A 49 7.07 -12.98 -3.57
N ARG A 50 7.56 -13.68 -2.55
CA ARG A 50 8.33 -14.92 -2.73
C ARG A 50 7.44 -16.05 -3.27
N PRO A 51 8.05 -17.09 -3.87
CA PRO A 51 7.31 -18.30 -4.23
C PRO A 51 6.48 -18.84 -3.05
N ALA A 52 5.36 -19.47 -3.32
CA ALA A 52 4.43 -19.91 -2.27
C ALA A 52 5.08 -20.78 -1.19
N SER A 53 6.07 -21.62 -1.55
CA SER A 53 6.84 -22.45 -0.62
C SER A 53 7.77 -21.67 0.33
N GLU A 54 8.09 -20.42 -0.01
CA GLU A 54 9.00 -19.53 0.73
C GLU A 54 8.29 -18.27 1.23
N SER A 55 7.00 -18.15 0.93
CA SER A 55 6.21 -16.96 1.30
C SER A 55 6.03 -16.92 2.82
N GLU A 56 6.36 -15.77 3.40
CA GLU A 56 6.19 -15.49 4.82
C GLU A 56 5.11 -14.43 5.04
N GLU A 57 4.64 -14.33 6.25
CA GLU A 57 3.71 -13.28 6.65
C GLU A 57 4.42 -11.92 6.66
N ARG A 58 3.79 -10.89 6.05
CA ARG A 58 4.35 -9.53 6.01
C ARG A 58 4.43 -8.90 7.40
N PHE A 59 3.50 -9.26 8.29
CA PHE A 59 3.40 -8.75 9.67
C PHE A 59 3.42 -9.90 10.67
N PRO A 60 4.56 -10.58 10.88
CA PRO A 60 4.62 -11.82 11.67
C PRO A 60 4.31 -11.64 13.15
N GLN A 61 4.34 -10.41 13.67
CA GLN A 61 3.96 -10.06 15.04
C GLN A 61 2.69 -9.18 15.09
N GLY A 62 1.88 -9.21 14.01
CA GLY A 62 0.70 -8.37 13.87
C GLY A 62 1.04 -6.96 13.44
N ALA A 63 -0.02 -6.19 13.18
CA ALA A 63 0.03 -4.78 12.81
C ALA A 63 -1.23 -4.10 13.30
N GLN A 64 -1.20 -2.78 13.46
CA GLN A 64 -2.37 -1.98 13.85
C GLN A 64 -2.45 -0.69 13.05
N LEU A 65 -3.63 -0.41 12.51
CA LEU A 65 -3.94 0.88 11.93
C LEU A 65 -4.12 1.91 13.04
N GLN A 66 -3.41 3.01 12.88
CA GLN A 66 -3.48 4.15 13.78
C GLN A 66 -3.80 5.41 13.00
N LEU A 67 -4.58 6.29 13.61
CA LEU A 67 -4.77 7.66 13.17
C LEU A 67 -3.77 8.54 13.92
N LEU A 68 -2.93 9.24 13.17
CA LEU A 68 -2.08 10.30 13.70
C LEU A 68 -2.82 11.62 13.52
N HIS A 69 -3.15 12.27 14.63
CA HIS A 69 -3.76 13.59 14.69
C HIS A 69 -2.94 14.47 15.64
N GLU A 70 -2.46 15.61 15.18
CA GLU A 70 -1.61 16.52 15.97
C GLU A 70 -0.45 15.79 16.68
N GLY A 71 0.18 14.85 16.02
CA GLY A 71 1.30 14.06 16.56
C GLY A 71 0.91 13.00 17.60
N LYS A 72 -0.38 12.82 17.87
CA LYS A 72 -0.91 11.74 18.73
C LYS A 72 -1.39 10.59 17.89
N ALA A 73 -1.00 9.38 18.27
CA ALA A 73 -1.42 8.15 17.62
C ALA A 73 -2.56 7.50 18.41
N GLU A 74 -3.67 7.19 17.75
CA GLU A 74 -4.77 6.42 18.33
C GLU A 74 -5.18 5.25 17.42
N PRO A 75 -5.63 4.11 17.98
CA PRO A 75 -6.11 3.00 17.17
C PRO A 75 -7.27 3.43 16.27
N LEU A 76 -7.13 3.24 14.96
CA LEU A 76 -8.15 3.58 13.98
C LEU A 76 -9.33 2.60 14.03
N VAL A 77 -9.05 1.31 14.17
CA VAL A 77 -10.04 0.24 14.25
C VAL A 77 -9.95 -0.49 15.60
N LYS A 78 -11.11 -0.92 16.13
CA LYS A 78 -11.22 -1.67 17.40
C LYS A 78 -11.73 -3.07 17.14
N GLY A 79 -11.34 -4.03 17.99
CA GLY A 79 -11.82 -5.40 17.90
C GLY A 79 -11.13 -6.23 16.81
N PHE A 80 -9.93 -5.83 16.39
CA PHE A 80 -9.09 -6.56 15.45
C PHE A 80 -7.79 -6.99 16.13
N ALA A 81 -7.42 -8.25 15.94
CA ALA A 81 -6.13 -8.76 16.35
C ALA A 81 -5.00 -8.20 15.47
N ALA A 82 -5.29 -7.93 14.19
CA ALA A 82 -4.38 -7.24 13.29
C ALA A 82 -5.14 -6.42 12.24
N SER A 83 -4.57 -5.27 11.83
CA SER A 83 -5.10 -4.42 10.76
C SER A 83 -3.95 -3.69 10.04
N ALA A 84 -4.01 -3.65 8.71
CA ALA A 84 -2.97 -3.10 7.83
C ALA A 84 -3.52 -2.69 6.46
N ASP A 85 -2.65 -2.19 5.59
CA ASP A 85 -2.95 -1.88 4.19
C ASP A 85 -4.12 -0.90 4.01
N ALA A 86 -4.17 0.16 4.80
CA ALA A 86 -5.24 1.15 4.71
C ALA A 86 -5.19 1.92 3.39
N GLN A 87 -6.36 2.09 2.77
CA GLN A 87 -6.57 2.93 1.59
C GLN A 87 -7.80 3.80 1.80
N VAL A 88 -7.64 5.10 1.67
CA VAL A 88 -8.74 6.04 1.80
C VAL A 88 -9.54 6.11 0.50
N SER A 89 -10.86 6.19 0.62
CA SER A 89 -11.74 6.36 -0.53
C SER A 89 -11.51 7.70 -1.25
N PHE A 90 -11.84 7.77 -2.54
CA PHE A 90 -11.66 8.99 -3.35
C PHE A 90 -12.40 10.22 -2.79
N ASP A 91 -13.45 10.01 -2.00
CA ASP A 91 -14.21 11.10 -1.35
C ASP A 91 -13.78 11.37 0.10
N GLY A 92 -12.75 10.68 0.59
CA GLY A 92 -12.19 10.86 1.92
C GLY A 92 -13.09 10.38 3.08
N LYS A 93 -14.17 9.61 2.81
CA LYS A 93 -15.14 9.25 3.86
C LYS A 93 -14.99 7.86 4.43
N SER A 94 -14.26 6.99 3.74
CA SER A 94 -14.09 5.59 4.13
C SER A 94 -12.65 5.13 3.95
N VAL A 95 -12.31 4.03 4.59
CA VAL A 95 -10.99 3.40 4.51
C VAL A 95 -11.17 1.91 4.24
N LEU A 96 -10.63 1.41 3.13
CA LEU A 96 -10.40 -0.02 2.94
C LEU A 96 -9.18 -0.45 3.74
N PHE A 97 -9.22 -1.63 4.31
CA PHE A 97 -8.06 -2.20 5.00
C PHE A 97 -8.09 -3.72 5.01
N ALA A 98 -6.93 -4.34 5.17
CA ALA A 98 -6.82 -5.75 5.49
C ALA A 98 -6.85 -5.93 7.02
N GLY A 99 -7.62 -6.89 7.52
CA GLY A 99 -7.75 -7.11 8.97
C GLY A 99 -8.07 -8.55 9.35
N LYS A 100 -7.60 -8.95 10.54
CA LYS A 100 -7.94 -10.18 11.24
C LYS A 100 -8.70 -9.83 12.51
N GLN A 101 -9.88 -10.41 12.72
CA GLN A 101 -10.59 -10.21 13.99
C GLN A 101 -9.95 -11.04 15.11
N HIS A 102 -9.56 -12.30 14.82
CA HIS A 102 -8.81 -13.16 15.75
C HIS A 102 -7.42 -13.44 15.17
N ALA A 103 -6.47 -13.81 16.00
CA ALA A 103 -5.09 -14.02 15.59
C ALA A 103 -4.93 -15.13 14.52
N ASP A 104 -5.74 -16.17 14.61
CA ASP A 104 -5.72 -17.32 13.70
C ASP A 104 -6.57 -17.12 12.44
N ASP A 105 -7.32 -16.02 12.35
CA ASP A 105 -8.11 -15.71 11.15
C ASP A 105 -7.19 -15.44 9.97
N PRO A 106 -7.58 -15.78 8.73
CA PRO A 106 -6.93 -15.22 7.55
C PRO A 106 -7.18 -13.71 7.46
N TRP A 107 -6.28 -13.00 6.82
CA TRP A 107 -6.50 -11.60 6.48
C TRP A 107 -7.71 -11.48 5.56
N GLN A 108 -8.59 -10.51 5.83
CA GLN A 108 -9.80 -10.23 5.07
C GLN A 108 -9.87 -8.74 4.75
N VAL A 109 -10.64 -8.37 3.71
CA VAL A 109 -10.84 -6.96 3.37
C VAL A 109 -12.08 -6.42 4.07
N TRP A 110 -11.89 -5.29 4.71
CA TRP A 110 -12.89 -4.54 5.46
C TRP A 110 -12.93 -3.10 4.99
N GLU A 111 -14.04 -2.43 5.24
CA GLU A 111 -14.19 -1.00 5.06
C GLU A 111 -14.65 -0.36 6.37
N LEU A 112 -14.01 0.74 6.73
CA LEU A 112 -14.33 1.59 7.87
C LEU A 112 -14.95 2.89 7.35
N ALA A 113 -16.13 3.27 7.81
CA ALA A 113 -16.69 4.62 7.63
C ALA A 113 -16.02 5.57 8.65
N LEU A 114 -15.37 6.64 8.18
CA LEU A 114 -14.61 7.55 9.07
C LEU A 114 -15.52 8.35 10.02
N LYS A 115 -16.77 8.63 9.61
CA LYS A 115 -17.72 9.46 10.37
C LYS A 115 -18.15 8.83 11.69
N ASP A 116 -18.51 7.57 11.68
CA ASP A 116 -19.10 6.85 12.81
C ASP A 116 -18.31 5.62 13.25
N ARG A 117 -17.17 5.37 12.59
CA ARG A 117 -16.30 4.22 12.82
C ARG A 117 -16.98 2.86 12.58
N ALA A 118 -18.08 2.84 11.83
CA ALA A 118 -18.74 1.60 11.44
C ALA A 118 -17.83 0.78 10.51
N VAL A 119 -17.68 -0.51 10.81
CA VAL A 119 -16.85 -1.43 10.03
C VAL A 119 -17.73 -2.50 9.39
N ARG A 120 -17.52 -2.75 8.09
CA ARG A 120 -18.15 -3.85 7.37
C ARG A 120 -17.12 -4.69 6.63
N LYS A 121 -17.35 -6.00 6.57
CA LYS A 121 -16.52 -6.91 5.77
C LYS A 121 -16.93 -6.80 4.31
N ILE A 122 -15.95 -6.64 3.42
CA ILE A 122 -16.15 -6.51 1.98
C ILE A 122 -15.83 -7.84 1.29
N VAL A 123 -14.60 -8.34 1.49
CA VAL A 123 -14.15 -9.59 0.89
C VAL A 123 -13.71 -10.55 1.97
N ALA A 124 -14.27 -11.76 1.93
CA ALA A 124 -13.96 -12.85 2.83
C ALA A 124 -13.46 -14.08 2.05
N GLY A 125 -12.85 -15.02 2.75
CA GLY A 125 -12.44 -16.30 2.19
C GLY A 125 -11.69 -17.16 3.21
N ALA A 126 -11.32 -18.37 2.80
CA ALA A 126 -10.53 -19.30 3.62
C ALA A 126 -9.03 -18.97 3.61
N THR A 127 -8.59 -18.07 2.75
CA THR A 127 -7.20 -17.67 2.59
C THR A 127 -7.05 -16.16 2.74
N ASP A 128 -5.81 -15.70 2.92
CA ASP A 128 -5.50 -14.28 3.08
C ASP A 128 -5.94 -13.45 1.89
N VAL A 129 -6.58 -12.32 2.18
CA VAL A 129 -6.92 -11.26 1.24
C VAL A 129 -6.30 -9.96 1.76
N VAL A 130 -5.42 -9.35 0.97
CA VAL A 130 -4.55 -8.25 1.39
C VAL A 130 -4.44 -7.16 0.33
N ARG A 131 -3.88 -6.01 0.71
CA ARG A 131 -3.61 -4.87 -0.18
C ARG A 131 -4.83 -4.44 -1.01
N PRO A 132 -5.96 -4.09 -0.39
CA PRO A 132 -7.11 -3.58 -1.11
C PRO A 132 -6.90 -2.15 -1.57
N PHE A 133 -7.40 -1.82 -2.76
CA PHE A 133 -7.48 -0.47 -3.30
C PHE A 133 -8.87 -0.23 -3.88
N TYR A 134 -9.38 1.00 -3.75
CA TYR A 134 -10.56 1.41 -4.47
C TYR A 134 -10.30 1.50 -5.97
N LEU A 135 -11.21 0.99 -6.76
CA LEU A 135 -11.29 1.22 -8.19
C LEU A 135 -12.46 2.17 -8.49
N PRO A 136 -12.44 2.86 -9.64
CA PRO A 136 -13.60 3.61 -10.12
C PRO A 136 -14.87 2.73 -10.19
N TYR A 137 -16.03 3.40 -10.21
CA TYR A 137 -17.34 2.76 -10.40
C TYR A 137 -17.77 1.77 -9.30
N GLY A 138 -17.35 2.01 -8.05
CA GLY A 138 -17.78 1.21 -6.91
C GLY A 138 -17.21 -0.21 -6.89
N ARG A 139 -15.99 -0.38 -7.37
CA ARG A 139 -15.22 -1.62 -7.33
C ARG A 139 -13.97 -1.50 -6.46
N LEU A 140 -13.35 -2.62 -6.18
CA LEU A 140 -12.06 -2.70 -5.51
C LEU A 140 -11.15 -3.73 -6.20
N VAL A 141 -9.85 -3.57 -6.03
CA VAL A 141 -8.83 -4.54 -6.37
C VAL A 141 -8.09 -4.95 -5.10
N TYR A 142 -7.67 -6.19 -5.02
CA TYR A 142 -6.96 -6.77 -3.88
C TYR A 142 -6.13 -7.98 -4.32
N ALA A 143 -5.26 -8.48 -3.45
CA ALA A 143 -4.58 -9.74 -3.66
C ALA A 143 -5.17 -10.84 -2.77
N ARG A 144 -5.44 -12.01 -3.36
CA ARG A 144 -5.85 -13.23 -2.65
C ARG A 144 -4.78 -14.28 -2.72
N ARG A 145 -4.49 -14.93 -1.59
CA ARG A 145 -3.56 -16.06 -1.53
C ARG A 145 -4.19 -17.30 -2.17
N GLY A 146 -3.54 -17.79 -3.21
CA GLY A 146 -3.83 -19.06 -3.88
C GLY A 146 -2.71 -20.08 -3.66
N PRO A 147 -2.81 -21.27 -4.30
CA PRO A 147 -1.81 -22.33 -4.14
C PRO A 147 -0.40 -21.96 -4.61
N GLN A 148 -0.28 -21.04 -5.55
CA GLN A 148 1.00 -20.60 -6.12
C GLN A 148 1.48 -19.25 -5.59
N GLY A 149 0.78 -18.68 -4.59
CA GLY A 149 1.03 -17.37 -4.03
C GLY A 149 -0.15 -16.42 -4.24
N PHE A 150 0.07 -15.14 -4.00
CA PHE A 150 -0.98 -14.14 -4.17
C PHE A 150 -1.27 -13.87 -5.64
N GLN A 151 -2.54 -13.75 -5.98
CA GLN A 151 -3.04 -13.30 -7.28
C GLN A 151 -3.95 -12.09 -7.09
N ILE A 152 -3.96 -11.20 -8.08
CA ILE A 152 -4.80 -10.01 -8.05
C ILE A 152 -6.20 -10.36 -8.53
N GLU A 153 -7.19 -9.94 -7.75
CA GLU A 153 -8.61 -10.03 -8.05
C GLU A 153 -9.25 -8.64 -7.96
N ALA A 154 -10.34 -8.44 -8.67
CA ALA A 154 -11.23 -7.30 -8.52
C ALA A 154 -12.64 -7.77 -8.20
N ALA A 155 -13.40 -6.98 -7.44
CA ALA A 155 -14.79 -7.27 -7.09
C ALA A 155 -15.59 -5.96 -6.98
N ASP A 156 -16.91 -6.07 -6.86
CA ASP A 156 -17.76 -4.96 -6.46
C ASP A 156 -17.62 -4.68 -4.96
N MET A 157 -17.98 -3.48 -4.50
CA MET A 157 -17.87 -3.08 -3.08
C MET A 157 -18.82 -3.83 -2.14
N ASP A 158 -19.61 -4.77 -2.64
CA ASP A 158 -20.37 -5.75 -1.84
C ASP A 158 -19.73 -7.14 -1.81
N GLY A 159 -18.51 -7.27 -2.39
CA GLY A 159 -17.74 -8.51 -2.45
C GLY A 159 -18.22 -9.51 -3.52
N LYS A 160 -19.18 -9.11 -4.35
CA LYS A 160 -19.69 -9.95 -5.45
C LYS A 160 -18.96 -9.65 -6.77
N ASN A 161 -19.33 -10.39 -7.81
CA ASN A 161 -18.83 -10.21 -9.17
C ASN A 161 -17.30 -10.15 -9.23
N PHE A 162 -16.64 -11.02 -8.44
CA PHE A 162 -15.19 -11.09 -8.44
C PHE A 162 -14.66 -11.62 -9.77
N LEU A 163 -13.52 -11.07 -10.17
CA LEU A 163 -12.78 -11.46 -11.36
C LEU A 163 -11.30 -11.59 -10.97
N GLN A 164 -10.71 -12.74 -11.22
CA GLN A 164 -9.26 -12.89 -11.10
C GLN A 164 -8.59 -12.21 -12.29
N LEU A 165 -7.66 -11.29 -12.02
CA LEU A 165 -6.97 -10.48 -13.03
C LEU A 165 -5.61 -11.05 -13.42
N THR A 166 -4.96 -11.82 -12.52
CA THR A 166 -3.64 -12.40 -12.76
C THR A 166 -3.66 -13.92 -12.56
N TYR A 167 -2.86 -14.63 -13.38
CA TYR A 167 -2.72 -16.08 -13.37
C TYR A 167 -1.23 -16.47 -13.44
N LEU A 168 -0.40 -15.83 -12.60
CA LEU A 168 1.04 -15.99 -12.63
C LEU A 168 1.48 -17.12 -11.71
N ALA A 169 2.61 -17.74 -12.05
CA ALA A 169 3.19 -18.83 -11.23
C ALA A 169 3.84 -18.33 -9.92
N ALA A 170 3.76 -17.04 -9.63
CA ALA A 170 4.24 -16.44 -8.39
C ALA A 170 3.29 -15.40 -7.86
N SER A 171 3.60 -14.96 -6.65
CA SER A 171 2.87 -13.89 -5.95
C SER A 171 2.99 -12.55 -6.66
N VAL A 172 1.86 -11.87 -6.76
CA VAL A 172 1.75 -10.50 -7.21
C VAL A 172 0.85 -9.71 -6.26
N LEU A 173 1.17 -8.45 -6.02
CA LEU A 173 0.44 -7.59 -5.08
C LEU A 173 0.12 -6.25 -5.73
N PRO A 174 -1.09 -5.71 -5.60
CA PRO A 174 -1.37 -4.34 -5.98
C PRO A 174 -0.45 -3.38 -5.19
N ALA A 175 0.03 -2.35 -5.85
CA ALA A 175 0.83 -1.29 -5.25
C ALA A 175 0.09 0.04 -5.23
N ASP A 176 -0.64 0.36 -6.33
CA ASP A 176 -1.47 1.56 -6.43
C ASP A 176 -2.50 1.43 -7.57
N VAL A 177 -3.45 2.36 -7.59
CA VAL A 177 -4.34 2.61 -8.73
C VAL A 177 -4.01 3.98 -9.29
N LEU A 178 -3.52 4.01 -10.52
CA LEU A 178 -3.03 5.22 -11.17
C LEU A 178 -4.19 6.15 -11.56
N GLN A 179 -3.87 7.42 -11.80
CA GLN A 179 -4.84 8.44 -12.23
C GLN A 179 -5.55 8.10 -13.54
N ASP A 180 -4.93 7.29 -14.40
CA ASP A 180 -5.52 6.77 -15.64
C ASP A 180 -6.37 5.51 -15.45
N GLY A 181 -6.51 5.03 -14.21
CA GLY A 181 -7.29 3.85 -13.83
C GLY A 181 -6.58 2.52 -14.00
N ARG A 182 -5.32 2.50 -14.46
CA ARG A 182 -4.51 1.28 -14.48
C ARG A 182 -4.08 0.90 -13.05
N ILE A 183 -3.86 -0.40 -12.88
CA ILE A 183 -3.35 -0.96 -11.63
C ILE A 183 -1.83 -1.05 -11.75
N LEU A 184 -1.12 -0.36 -10.86
CA LEU A 184 0.30 -0.58 -10.61
C LEU A 184 0.41 -1.75 -9.64
N PHE A 185 1.23 -2.75 -9.97
CA PHE A 185 1.42 -3.91 -9.10
C PHE A 185 2.88 -4.35 -9.02
N GLU A 186 3.17 -5.09 -8.00
CA GLU A 186 4.50 -5.67 -7.72
C GLU A 186 4.51 -7.14 -8.08
N ALA A 187 5.57 -7.57 -8.75
CA ALA A 187 5.82 -8.98 -9.03
C ALA A 187 7.31 -9.27 -8.98
N GLY A 188 7.65 -10.53 -8.74
CA GLY A 188 9.04 -10.98 -8.87
C GLY A 188 9.48 -11.02 -10.34
N TYR A 189 10.69 -10.64 -10.62
CA TYR A 189 11.29 -10.75 -11.96
C TYR A 189 12.41 -11.80 -11.98
N PRO A 190 12.54 -12.63 -13.03
CA PRO A 190 11.51 -12.85 -14.06
C PRO A 190 10.15 -13.18 -13.45
N LEU A 191 9.05 -12.85 -14.15
CA LEU A 191 7.71 -13.04 -13.62
C LEU A 191 7.55 -14.46 -13.10
N GLY A 192 7.30 -14.56 -11.80
CA GLY A 192 7.13 -15.82 -11.14
C GLY A 192 8.31 -16.35 -10.33
N THR A 193 9.49 -15.76 -10.37
CA THR A 193 10.66 -16.26 -9.63
C THR A 193 10.85 -15.61 -8.25
N GLY A 194 10.35 -14.38 -8.06
CA GLY A 194 10.57 -13.60 -6.82
C GLY A 194 12.04 -13.24 -6.57
N ALA A 195 12.91 -13.33 -7.57
CA ALA A 195 14.34 -13.01 -7.42
C ALA A 195 14.56 -11.52 -7.14
N THR A 196 13.80 -10.65 -7.81
CA THR A 196 13.72 -9.20 -7.54
C THR A 196 12.26 -8.80 -7.53
N ALA A 197 11.91 -7.71 -6.86
CA ALA A 197 10.58 -7.12 -6.95
C ALA A 197 10.62 -6.00 -7.99
N GLU A 198 9.71 -6.02 -8.94
CA GLU A 198 9.61 -5.02 -9.99
C GLU A 198 8.16 -4.54 -10.12
N LEU A 199 8.02 -3.34 -10.68
CA LEU A 199 6.73 -2.70 -10.91
C LEU A 199 6.20 -3.04 -12.30
N TYR A 200 4.93 -3.39 -12.35
CA TYR A 200 4.18 -3.72 -13.56
C TYR A 200 2.88 -2.94 -13.60
N LEU A 201 2.30 -2.84 -14.78
CA LEU A 201 1.01 -2.22 -15.04
C LEU A 201 0.04 -3.21 -15.66
N MET A 202 -1.24 -3.00 -15.42
CA MET A 202 -2.33 -3.63 -16.16
C MET A 202 -3.58 -2.77 -16.13
N TYR A 203 -4.50 -2.98 -17.05
CA TYR A 203 -5.84 -2.41 -16.99
C TYR A 203 -6.67 -3.08 -15.88
N SER A 204 -7.74 -2.42 -15.45
CA SER A 204 -8.61 -2.91 -14.37
C SER A 204 -9.42 -4.16 -14.74
N ASP A 205 -9.39 -4.59 -16.00
CA ASP A 205 -9.95 -5.86 -16.49
C ASP A 205 -8.90 -6.99 -16.58
N GLY A 206 -7.64 -6.72 -16.19
CA GLY A 206 -6.53 -7.67 -16.22
C GLY A 206 -5.79 -7.73 -17.55
N SER A 207 -6.23 -6.98 -18.56
CA SER A 207 -5.53 -6.91 -19.85
C SER A 207 -4.33 -5.98 -19.82
N GLY A 208 -3.48 -6.04 -20.86
CA GLY A 208 -2.37 -5.10 -21.05
C GLY A 208 -1.30 -5.17 -19.97
N VAL A 209 -0.99 -6.37 -19.47
CA VAL A 209 0.11 -6.55 -18.51
C VAL A 209 1.43 -6.18 -19.17
N GLU A 210 2.11 -5.20 -18.58
CA GLU A 210 3.41 -4.72 -19.05
C GLU A 210 4.32 -4.35 -17.87
N SER A 211 5.64 -4.45 -18.07
CA SER A 211 6.60 -3.93 -17.10
C SER A 211 6.54 -2.41 -17.11
N TYR A 212 6.56 -1.79 -15.93
CA TYR A 212 6.65 -0.33 -15.80
C TYR A 212 7.95 0.21 -16.42
N ARG A 213 9.03 -0.59 -16.38
CA ARG A 213 10.35 -0.25 -16.95
C ARG A 213 10.94 -1.43 -17.70
N CYS A 214 11.76 -1.13 -18.71
CA CYS A 214 12.48 -2.15 -19.49
C CYS A 214 13.85 -2.52 -18.91
N ASP A 215 14.32 -1.87 -17.84
CA ASP A 215 15.60 -2.12 -17.18
C ASP A 215 15.45 -3.17 -16.06
N HIS A 216 15.17 -4.39 -16.44
CA HIS A 216 14.92 -5.50 -15.53
C HIS A 216 16.10 -5.86 -14.63
N GLY A 217 15.81 -6.55 -13.51
CA GLY A 217 16.80 -7.00 -12.54
C GLY A 217 17.12 -5.98 -11.43
N VAL A 218 16.45 -4.83 -11.45
CA VAL A 218 16.56 -3.81 -10.40
C VAL A 218 15.36 -3.89 -9.48
N SER A 219 15.57 -4.15 -8.19
CA SER A 219 14.48 -4.29 -7.24
C SER A 219 13.85 -2.94 -6.92
N ARG A 220 12.57 -2.78 -7.31
CA ARG A 220 11.72 -1.61 -7.05
C ARG A 220 10.37 -2.06 -6.53
N TRP A 221 9.94 -1.50 -5.42
CA TRP A 221 8.70 -1.92 -4.76
C TRP A 221 8.06 -0.77 -3.98
N GLY A 222 6.82 -0.94 -3.52
CA GLY A 222 6.08 0.09 -2.81
C GLY A 222 5.72 1.28 -3.70
N GLY A 223 5.45 1.02 -5.00
CA GLY A 223 5.15 2.07 -5.97
C GLY A 223 3.88 2.86 -5.61
N LYS A 224 3.94 4.19 -5.70
CA LYS A 224 2.83 5.12 -5.47
C LYS A 224 2.89 6.23 -6.49
N GLN A 225 1.77 6.51 -7.17
CA GLN A 225 1.68 7.69 -8.02
C GLN A 225 1.31 8.92 -7.19
N LEU A 226 2.05 9.99 -7.39
CA LEU A 226 1.81 11.30 -6.79
C LEU A 226 0.79 12.10 -7.61
N ALA A 227 0.26 13.20 -7.05
CA ALA A 227 -0.62 14.12 -7.75
C ALA A 227 0.04 14.75 -8.99
N SER A 228 1.36 14.90 -8.98
CA SER A 228 2.16 15.33 -10.14
C SER A 228 2.14 14.34 -11.32
N GLY A 229 1.75 13.09 -11.08
CA GLY A 229 1.88 11.97 -12.01
C GLY A 229 3.16 11.17 -11.86
N ASP A 230 4.13 11.64 -11.07
CA ASP A 230 5.36 10.91 -10.78
C ASP A 230 5.04 9.61 -10.04
N VAL A 231 5.81 8.56 -10.29
CA VAL A 231 5.73 7.33 -9.52
C VAL A 231 6.94 7.24 -8.59
N VAL A 232 6.67 7.33 -7.29
CA VAL A 232 7.67 7.14 -6.22
C VAL A 232 7.67 5.69 -5.77
N PHE A 233 8.83 5.15 -5.47
CA PHE A 233 9.01 3.76 -5.05
C PHE A 233 10.24 3.61 -4.16
N THR A 234 10.35 2.46 -3.52
CA THR A 234 11.54 2.07 -2.76
C THR A 234 12.52 1.31 -3.66
N HIS A 235 13.78 1.74 -3.66
CA HIS A 235 14.88 1.07 -4.30
C HIS A 235 15.96 0.72 -3.23
N GLY A 236 16.04 -0.55 -2.87
CA GLY A 236 16.79 -0.97 -1.69
C GLY A 236 16.16 -0.43 -0.40
N SER A 237 16.86 0.47 0.30
CA SER A 237 16.37 1.18 1.48
C SER A 237 16.16 2.67 1.24
N THR A 238 16.20 3.13 -0.01
CA THR A 238 16.09 4.55 -0.39
C THR A 238 14.83 4.80 -1.21
N LEU A 239 14.38 6.06 -1.23
CA LEU A 239 13.32 6.49 -2.12
C LEU A 239 13.89 6.92 -3.48
N ALA A 240 13.14 6.59 -4.51
CA ALA A 240 13.39 7.05 -5.86
C ALA A 240 12.06 7.34 -6.57
N ARG A 241 12.13 8.04 -7.70
CA ARG A 241 10.95 8.34 -8.52
C ARG A 241 11.25 8.21 -10.00
N PHE A 242 10.18 8.03 -10.76
CA PHE A 242 10.11 8.25 -12.20
C PHE A 242 9.12 9.37 -12.47
N THR A 243 9.54 10.41 -13.19
CA THR A 243 8.66 11.47 -13.68
C THR A 243 7.84 11.04 -14.91
N SER A 244 8.24 9.95 -15.54
CA SER A 244 7.48 9.19 -16.56
C SER A 244 8.08 7.79 -16.70
N PRO A 245 7.38 6.82 -17.32
CA PRO A 245 7.94 5.49 -17.57
C PRO A 245 9.23 5.48 -18.40
N LEU A 246 9.48 6.52 -19.19
CA LEU A 246 10.69 6.66 -20.00
C LEU A 246 11.79 7.52 -19.34
N ALA A 247 11.48 8.21 -18.23
CA ALA A 247 12.45 9.02 -17.51
C ALA A 247 13.54 8.17 -16.85
N GLN A 248 14.68 8.77 -16.57
CA GLN A 248 15.68 8.16 -15.72
C GLN A 248 15.19 8.14 -14.26
N GLU A 249 15.69 7.16 -13.51
CA GLU A 249 15.43 7.08 -12.08
C GLU A 249 16.12 8.25 -11.36
N GLU A 250 15.33 8.98 -10.58
CA GLU A 250 15.83 10.04 -9.72
C GLU A 250 15.74 9.60 -8.26
N ARG A 251 16.86 9.64 -7.55
CA ARG A 251 16.87 9.39 -6.10
C ARG A 251 16.34 10.61 -5.36
N ILE A 252 15.42 10.37 -4.44
CA ILE A 252 14.89 11.41 -3.57
C ILE A 252 15.80 11.49 -2.36
N ALA A 253 16.39 12.69 -2.14
CA ALA A 253 17.15 12.96 -0.92
C ALA A 253 16.15 12.96 0.26
N ALA A 254 16.38 12.08 1.19
CA ALA A 254 15.52 11.90 2.35
C ALA A 254 16.36 11.82 3.62
N PRO A 255 15.81 12.17 4.80
CA PRO A 255 16.51 12.00 6.07
C PRO A 255 16.95 10.54 6.26
N HIS A 256 17.90 10.30 7.17
CA HIS A 256 18.53 9.01 7.47
C HIS A 256 17.51 8.02 8.09
N VAL A 257 16.51 7.59 7.32
CA VAL A 257 15.53 6.56 7.68
C VAL A 257 15.54 5.48 6.61
N GLU A 258 15.29 4.25 7.03
CA GLU A 258 15.08 3.14 6.11
C GLU A 258 13.62 3.15 5.67
N TYR A 259 13.40 3.17 4.37
CA TYR A 259 12.06 3.09 3.78
C TYR A 259 11.67 1.65 3.54
N ALA A 260 10.46 1.31 3.99
CA ALA A 260 9.92 -0.03 3.91
C ALA A 260 8.72 -0.15 2.94
N GLY A 261 8.55 0.81 2.03
CA GLY A 261 7.41 0.90 1.11
C GLY A 261 6.21 1.58 1.76
N ALA A 262 5.09 1.62 1.03
CA ALA A 262 3.85 2.31 1.39
C ALA A 262 4.06 3.80 1.69
N LEU A 263 4.00 4.57 0.63
CA LEU A 263 4.18 6.03 0.64
C LEU A 263 2.82 6.71 0.54
N ALA A 264 2.71 7.88 1.09
CA ALA A 264 1.57 8.77 0.91
C ALA A 264 2.07 10.19 0.66
N GLU A 265 1.39 10.87 -0.23
CA GLU A 265 1.58 12.28 -0.50
C GLU A 265 0.63 13.08 0.36
N THR A 266 1.12 14.20 0.85
CA THR A 266 0.33 15.14 1.60
C THR A 266 0.51 16.53 0.95
N ALA A 267 -0.50 17.50 0.76
CA ALA A 267 -0.35 18.84 0.12
C ALA A 267 0.38 19.81 1.05
N GLU A 268 1.23 20.67 0.59
CA GLU A 268 1.80 21.72 1.44
C GLU A 268 0.72 22.73 1.87
N ALA A 269 0.88 23.31 3.07
CA ALA A 269 -0.10 24.24 3.65
C ALA A 269 -0.31 25.51 2.83
N ASP A 270 0.58 25.80 1.90
CA ASP A 270 0.52 26.97 0.99
C ASP A 270 -0.13 26.66 -0.36
N GLY A 271 -0.54 25.44 -0.61
CA GLY A 271 -1.21 25.01 -1.85
C GLY A 271 -0.27 24.92 -3.05
N SER A 272 1.04 24.79 -2.87
CA SER A 272 2.04 24.61 -3.92
C SER A 272 2.34 23.13 -4.18
#